data_43a7b17add32c9d35c96dc90dd4dec33
#
_entry.id   43a7b17add32c9d35c96dc90dd4dec33
#
_cell.length_a   1.000
_cell.length_b   1.000
_cell.length_c   1.000
_cell.angle_alpha   90.00
_cell.angle_beta   90.00
_cell.angle_gamma   90.00
#
_symmetry.space_group_name_H-M   'P 1'
#
loop_
_entity.id
_entity.type
_entity.pdbx_description
1 polymer ?
#
loop_
_entity_poly.entity_id
_entity_poly.type
_entity_poly.pdbx_seq_one_letter_code
_entity_poly.pdbx_strand_id
1 'polypeptide(L)'
;HDAGKPDTFLIGADNLGHMPNHPIASVHHMRESAKTLHFNKKMQHDLDLIIRYHGDRPEPTAKSVRKLYALVEHNENLFHAICDLMRGDARGKSTRATKWIQKINAAESLFNEMLKQGEVLSPADLPVNGTDLISLGVPQGPHVGLVLNELFNAVANEEVAPEREALLALARRFMQS
;
A
#
# COMPACT_ATOMS: atom_id res chain seq x y z
N HIS A 1 9.11 13.83 6.48
CA HIS A 1 8.11 12.80 6.81
C HIS A 1 7.65 12.87 8.27
N ASP A 2 8.46 13.45 9.13
CA ASP A 2 8.29 13.50 10.58
C ASP A 2 7.91 14.90 11.12
N ALA A 3 7.60 15.85 10.25
CA ALA A 3 7.29 17.24 10.64
C ALA A 3 6.10 17.39 11.60
N GLY A 4 5.18 16.41 11.58
CA GLY A 4 4.01 16.39 12.48
C GLY A 4 4.26 15.77 13.86
N LYS A 5 5.46 15.28 14.18
CA LYS A 5 5.75 14.71 15.50
C LYS A 5 5.57 15.69 16.64
N PRO A 6 6.00 16.99 16.56
CA PRO A 6 5.77 17.94 17.61
C PRO A 6 4.28 18.16 17.92
N ASP A 7 3.43 18.15 16.90
CA ASP A 7 1.98 18.42 17.03
C ASP A 7 1.23 17.28 17.73
N THR A 8 1.81 16.08 17.68
CA THR A 8 1.16 14.86 18.17
C THR A 8 1.87 14.24 19.37
N PHE A 9 2.90 14.94 19.90
CA PHE A 9 3.67 14.44 21.04
C PHE A 9 2.82 14.39 22.30
N LEU A 10 2.87 13.25 23.00
CA LEU A 10 2.26 13.08 24.31
C LEU A 10 3.12 12.12 25.16
N ILE A 11 2.99 12.25 26.48
CA ILE A 11 3.57 11.30 27.43
C ILE A 11 2.52 10.22 27.71
N GLY A 12 2.87 8.97 27.42
CA GLY A 12 2.00 7.82 27.68
C GLY A 12 1.97 7.39 29.15
N ALA A 13 1.10 6.44 29.46
CA ALA A 13 1.04 5.82 30.79
C ALA A 13 2.31 5.05 31.17
N ASP A 14 3.12 4.68 30.19
CA ASP A 14 4.46 4.08 30.33
C ASP A 14 5.58 5.09 30.62
N ASN A 15 5.22 6.36 30.79
CA ASN A 15 6.13 7.51 30.98
C ASN A 15 7.10 7.72 29.81
N LEU A 16 6.75 7.24 28.61
CA LEU A 16 7.50 7.45 27.37
C LEU A 16 6.79 8.45 26.45
N GLY A 17 7.57 9.10 25.59
CA GLY A 17 7.04 9.98 24.55
C GLY A 17 6.45 9.18 23.38
N HIS A 18 5.21 9.48 23.03
CA HIS A 18 4.50 8.92 21.88
C HIS A 18 4.05 10.00 20.91
N MET A 19 3.99 9.69 19.63
CA MET A 19 3.53 10.61 18.57
C MET A 19 2.47 9.90 17.69
N PRO A 20 1.27 9.62 18.26
CA PRO A 20 0.22 8.95 17.52
C PRO A 20 -0.22 9.81 16.33
N ASN A 21 -0.51 9.14 15.21
CA ASN A 21 -1.00 9.80 13.99
C ASN A 21 -0.07 10.91 13.42
N HIS A 22 1.21 10.99 13.83
CA HIS A 22 2.15 11.96 13.27
C HIS A 22 2.26 11.92 11.73
N PRO A 23 2.07 10.77 11.01
CA PRO A 23 2.08 10.79 9.56
C PRO A 23 1.00 11.69 8.96
N ILE A 24 -0.20 11.70 9.55
CA ILE A 24 -1.31 12.56 9.10
C ILE A 24 -0.97 14.04 9.31
N ALA A 25 -0.45 14.40 10.49
CA ALA A 25 0.01 15.76 10.77
C ALA A 25 1.17 16.15 9.84
N SER A 26 2.12 15.23 9.57
CA SER A 26 3.24 15.46 8.64
C SER A 26 2.76 15.72 7.21
N VAL A 27 1.73 15.00 6.74
CA VAL A 27 1.11 15.27 5.44
C VAL A 27 0.55 16.69 5.38
N HIS A 28 -0.08 17.18 6.47
CA HIS A 28 -0.58 18.56 6.52
C HIS A 28 0.57 19.56 6.33
N HIS A 29 1.66 19.43 7.09
CA HIS A 29 2.84 20.30 6.95
C HIS A 29 3.46 20.21 5.57
N MET A 30 3.56 19.01 5.00
CA MET A 30 4.06 18.81 3.64
C MET A 30 3.21 19.58 2.61
N ARG A 31 1.88 19.51 2.72
CA ARG A 31 0.96 20.19 1.79
C ARG A 31 1.11 21.71 1.85
N GLU A 32 1.29 22.29 3.03
CA GLU A 32 1.53 23.74 3.17
C GLU A 32 2.90 24.12 2.56
N SER A 33 3.95 23.35 2.83
CA SER A 33 5.27 23.55 2.23
C SER A 33 5.24 23.40 0.70
N ALA A 34 4.51 22.40 0.20
CA ALA A 34 4.38 22.12 -1.23
C ALA A 34 3.68 23.26 -1.99
N LYS A 35 2.72 23.96 -1.36
CA LYS A 35 2.09 25.17 -1.92
C LYS A 35 3.13 26.28 -2.09
N THR A 36 3.92 26.54 -1.05
CA THR A 36 4.96 27.59 -1.04
C THR A 36 6.06 27.28 -2.07
N LEU A 37 6.42 26.01 -2.22
CA LEU A 37 7.46 25.54 -3.15
C LEU A 37 6.92 25.26 -4.57
N HIS A 38 5.64 25.52 -4.81
CA HIS A 38 4.98 25.30 -6.10
C HIS A 38 5.14 23.89 -6.67
N PHE A 39 5.07 22.86 -5.79
CA PHE A 39 5.10 21.47 -6.24
C PHE A 39 3.87 21.18 -7.10
N ASN A 40 4.05 20.43 -8.19
CA ASN A 40 2.94 20.00 -9.01
C ASN A 40 2.04 18.98 -8.27
N LYS A 41 0.80 18.80 -8.75
CA LYS A 41 -0.20 17.93 -8.09
C LYS A 41 0.27 16.48 -7.96
N LYS A 42 0.98 15.96 -8.97
CA LYS A 42 1.51 14.59 -8.93
C LYS A 42 2.53 14.43 -7.79
N MET A 43 3.49 15.33 -7.68
CA MET A 43 4.49 15.29 -6.61
C MET A 43 3.84 15.43 -5.23
N GLN A 44 2.83 16.31 -5.08
CA GLN A 44 2.10 16.45 -3.81
C GLN A 44 1.39 15.15 -3.44
N HIS A 45 0.76 14.48 -4.41
CA HIS A 45 0.09 13.20 -4.21
C HIS A 45 1.07 12.08 -3.86
N ASP A 46 2.17 11.96 -4.61
CA ASP A 46 3.21 10.97 -4.35
C ASP A 46 3.81 11.11 -2.94
N LEU A 47 4.11 12.35 -2.52
CA LEU A 47 4.61 12.65 -1.17
C LEU A 47 3.57 12.36 -0.09
N ASP A 48 2.29 12.65 -0.34
CA ASP A 48 1.20 12.33 0.59
C ASP A 48 1.17 10.84 0.90
N LEU A 49 1.23 9.98 -0.13
CA LEU A 49 1.23 8.53 0.05
C LEU A 49 2.46 8.05 0.82
N ILE A 50 3.66 8.48 0.41
CA ILE A 50 4.91 8.07 1.05
C ILE A 50 4.96 8.48 2.52
N ILE A 51 4.58 9.74 2.83
CA ILE A 51 4.58 10.26 4.21
C ILE A 51 3.50 9.57 5.04
N ARG A 52 2.32 9.36 4.49
CA ARG A 52 1.19 8.73 5.19
C ARG A 52 1.50 7.32 5.65
N TYR A 53 2.14 6.54 4.79
CA TYR A 53 2.34 5.11 4.98
C TYR A 53 3.76 4.69 5.38
N HIS A 54 4.68 5.65 5.61
CA HIS A 54 6.07 5.33 5.99
C HIS A 54 6.18 4.54 7.31
N GLY A 55 5.18 4.62 8.17
CA GLY A 55 5.11 3.88 9.42
C GLY A 55 4.66 2.43 9.28
N ASP A 56 4.09 2.05 8.13
CA ASP A 56 3.73 0.66 7.86
C ASP A 56 5.01 -0.18 7.71
N ARG A 57 5.04 -1.29 8.43
CA ARG A 57 6.23 -2.15 8.51
C ARG A 57 5.95 -3.45 7.77
N PRO A 58 6.37 -3.58 6.50
CA PRO A 58 6.09 -4.77 5.74
C PRO A 58 6.83 -5.98 6.31
N GLU A 59 6.11 -7.08 6.45
CA GLU A 59 6.71 -8.40 6.61
C GLU A 59 7.06 -8.96 5.23
N PRO A 60 8.09 -9.83 5.10
CA PRO A 60 8.48 -10.42 3.82
C PRO A 60 7.53 -11.57 3.44
N THR A 61 6.25 -11.25 3.27
CA THR A 61 5.20 -12.17 2.84
C THR A 61 4.43 -11.57 1.66
N ALA A 62 3.93 -12.40 0.75
CA ALA A 62 3.19 -11.95 -0.42
C ALA A 62 2.00 -11.06 -0.04
N LYS A 63 1.25 -11.44 0.99
CA LYS A 63 0.13 -10.65 1.54
C LYS A 63 0.57 -9.26 1.98
N SER A 64 1.67 -9.15 2.75
CA SER A 64 2.15 -7.86 3.25
C SER A 64 2.71 -6.97 2.13
N VAL A 65 3.39 -7.58 1.17
CA VAL A 65 3.91 -6.90 -0.03
C VAL A 65 2.77 -6.33 -0.88
N ARG A 66 1.74 -7.15 -1.18
CA ARG A 66 0.55 -6.69 -1.93
C ARG A 66 -0.16 -5.57 -1.21
N LYS A 67 -0.30 -5.66 0.14
CA LYS A 67 -0.90 -4.60 0.95
C LYS A 67 -0.13 -3.28 0.82
N LEU A 68 1.18 -3.29 0.99
CA LEU A 68 2.00 -2.08 0.86
C LEU A 68 1.92 -1.52 -0.57
N TYR A 69 1.94 -2.39 -1.59
CA TYR A 69 1.83 -1.98 -2.98
C TYR A 69 0.48 -1.33 -3.30
N ALA A 70 -0.61 -1.85 -2.72
CA ALA A 70 -1.92 -1.23 -2.84
C ALA A 70 -1.99 0.15 -2.16
N LEU A 71 -1.34 0.34 -0.99
CA LEU A 71 -1.29 1.63 -0.28
C LEU A 71 -0.56 2.72 -1.08
N VAL A 72 0.36 2.35 -1.96
CA VAL A 72 1.02 3.27 -2.90
C VAL A 72 0.41 3.21 -4.32
N GLU A 73 -0.88 2.84 -4.39
CA GLU A 73 -1.70 2.84 -5.62
C GLU A 73 -1.08 2.02 -6.76
N HIS A 74 -0.47 0.89 -6.43
CA HIS A 74 0.18 -0.02 -7.37
C HIS A 74 1.25 0.67 -8.24
N ASN A 75 1.95 1.64 -7.67
CA ASN A 75 3.04 2.36 -8.33
C ASN A 75 4.39 1.81 -7.87
N GLU A 76 5.12 1.15 -8.77
CA GLU A 76 6.42 0.53 -8.50
C GLU A 76 7.45 1.54 -7.97
N ASN A 77 7.53 2.73 -8.58
CA ASN A 77 8.47 3.76 -8.14
C ASN A 77 8.15 4.24 -6.72
N LEU A 78 6.87 4.36 -6.36
CA LEU A 78 6.45 4.74 -5.00
C LEU A 78 6.70 3.61 -4.00
N PHE A 79 6.55 2.34 -4.42
CA PHE A 79 6.89 1.19 -3.58
C PHE A 79 8.38 1.20 -3.20
N HIS A 80 9.27 1.43 -4.15
CA HIS A 80 10.69 1.56 -3.87
C HIS A 80 11.01 2.80 -3.03
N ALA A 81 10.41 3.95 -3.35
CA ALA A 81 10.61 5.19 -2.61
C ALA A 81 10.18 5.08 -1.13
N ILE A 82 9.05 4.43 -0.84
CA ILE A 82 8.61 4.22 0.55
C ILE A 82 9.54 3.24 1.29
N CYS A 83 10.05 2.20 0.62
CA CYS A 83 11.07 1.31 1.19
C CYS A 83 12.36 2.06 1.52
N ASP A 84 12.80 2.97 0.64
CA ASP A 84 13.96 3.84 0.88
C ASP A 84 13.75 4.76 2.07
N LEU A 85 12.58 5.40 2.18
CA LEU A 85 12.24 6.23 3.32
C LEU A 85 12.24 5.44 4.62
N MET A 86 11.62 4.26 4.64
CA MET A 86 11.58 3.37 5.81
C MET A 86 12.99 2.93 6.24
N ARG A 87 13.89 2.64 5.28
CA ARG A 87 15.31 2.33 5.56
C ARG A 87 16.04 3.52 6.16
N GLY A 88 15.82 4.72 5.61
CA GLY A 88 16.40 5.96 6.12
C GLY A 88 15.95 6.26 7.55
N ASP A 89 14.65 6.18 7.80
CA ASP A 89 14.06 6.35 9.13
C ASP A 89 14.60 5.32 10.14
N ALA A 90 14.70 4.06 9.74
CA ALA A 90 15.24 3.00 10.58
C ALA A 90 16.71 3.28 10.98
N ARG A 91 17.55 3.73 10.03
CA ARG A 91 18.95 4.07 10.32
C ARG A 91 19.09 5.21 11.32
N GLY A 92 18.16 6.16 11.33
CA GLY A 92 18.15 7.29 12.26
C GLY A 92 17.73 6.94 13.70
N LYS A 93 17.08 5.80 13.93
CA LYS A 93 16.44 5.51 15.23
C LYS A 93 17.31 4.77 16.23
N SER A 94 18.01 3.72 15.90
CA SER A 94 18.93 2.98 16.78
C SER A 94 19.54 1.73 16.15
N THR A 95 20.49 1.08 16.83
CA THR A 95 21.07 -0.23 16.46
C THR A 95 20.03 -1.37 16.40
N ARG A 96 18.89 -1.25 17.10
CA ARG A 96 17.77 -2.20 17.00
C ARG A 96 17.06 -2.13 15.63
N ALA A 97 17.28 -1.09 14.89
CA ALA A 97 16.73 -0.88 13.55
C ALA A 97 17.27 -1.87 12.50
N THR A 98 18.40 -2.53 12.74
CA THR A 98 18.98 -3.48 11.77
C THR A 98 17.99 -4.59 11.36
N LYS A 99 17.21 -5.12 12.30
CA LYS A 99 16.18 -6.12 12.01
C LYS A 99 15.09 -5.58 11.08
N TRP A 100 14.73 -4.31 11.22
CA TRP A 100 13.73 -3.67 10.36
C TRP A 100 14.25 -3.46 8.95
N ILE A 101 15.50 -3.02 8.82
CA ILE A 101 16.16 -2.87 7.51
C ILE A 101 16.20 -4.22 6.79
N GLN A 102 16.54 -5.30 7.50
CA GLN A 102 16.52 -6.66 6.91
C GLN A 102 15.13 -7.07 6.42
N LYS A 103 14.06 -6.78 7.20
CA LYS A 103 12.68 -7.07 6.79
C LYS A 103 12.25 -6.25 5.58
N ILE A 104 12.57 -4.95 5.55
CA ILE A 104 12.28 -4.09 4.40
C ILE A 104 12.98 -4.60 3.14
N ASN A 105 14.26 -4.93 3.25
CA ASN A 105 15.02 -5.47 2.12
C ASN A 105 14.45 -6.81 1.63
N ALA A 106 14.07 -7.70 2.55
CA ALA A 106 13.46 -8.98 2.20
C ALA A 106 12.09 -8.81 1.55
N ALA A 107 11.27 -7.88 2.03
CA ALA A 107 9.97 -7.56 1.44
C ALA A 107 10.13 -6.96 0.03
N GLU A 108 11.09 -6.06 -0.17
CA GLU A 108 11.39 -5.48 -1.47
C GLU A 108 11.96 -6.51 -2.46
N SER A 109 12.84 -7.42 -1.99
CA SER A 109 13.32 -8.53 -2.82
C SER A 109 12.18 -9.44 -3.25
N LEU A 110 11.27 -9.78 -2.32
CA LEU A 110 10.09 -10.58 -2.64
C LEU A 110 9.19 -9.86 -3.66
N PHE A 111 8.95 -8.55 -3.50
CA PHE A 111 8.20 -7.76 -4.49
C PHE A 111 8.80 -7.87 -5.89
N ASN A 112 10.13 -7.72 -6.01
CA ASN A 112 10.83 -7.84 -7.28
C ASN A 112 10.75 -9.25 -7.88
N GLU A 113 10.73 -10.29 -7.04
CA GLU A 113 10.52 -11.67 -7.48
C GLU A 113 9.10 -11.89 -8.00
N MET A 114 8.10 -11.42 -7.26
CA MET A 114 6.70 -11.50 -7.65
C MET A 114 6.44 -10.80 -8.99
N LEU A 115 7.04 -9.60 -9.20
CA LEU A 115 6.99 -8.90 -10.50
C LEU A 115 7.59 -9.75 -11.63
N LYS A 116 8.77 -10.33 -11.42
CA LYS A 116 9.45 -11.17 -12.43
C LYS A 116 8.67 -12.44 -12.76
N GLN A 117 7.96 -12.99 -11.80
CA GLN A 117 7.15 -14.21 -11.96
C GLN A 117 5.77 -13.91 -12.56
N GLY A 118 5.41 -12.63 -12.74
CA GLY A 118 4.10 -12.23 -13.24
C GLY A 118 2.96 -12.55 -12.26
N GLU A 119 3.25 -12.52 -10.95
CA GLU A 119 2.21 -12.72 -9.94
C GLU A 119 1.21 -11.58 -9.92
N VAL A 120 0.00 -11.87 -9.48
CA VAL A 120 -1.06 -10.88 -9.29
C VAL A 120 -0.68 -9.93 -8.16
N LEU A 121 -0.33 -8.68 -8.50
CA LEU A 121 0.05 -7.61 -7.57
C LEU A 121 -0.94 -6.45 -7.56
N SER A 122 -1.79 -6.38 -8.59
CA SER A 122 -2.82 -5.33 -8.74
C SER A 122 -4.09 -5.92 -9.35
N PRO A 123 -5.23 -5.20 -9.30
CA PRO A 123 -6.44 -5.61 -10.01
C PRO A 123 -6.26 -5.78 -11.52
N ALA A 124 -5.30 -5.08 -12.13
CA ALA A 124 -5.01 -5.18 -13.55
C ALA A 124 -4.32 -6.50 -13.95
N ASP A 125 -3.68 -7.17 -12.99
CA ASP A 125 -2.97 -8.44 -13.20
C ASP A 125 -3.88 -9.66 -13.05
N LEU A 126 -5.14 -9.45 -12.67
CA LEU A 126 -6.09 -10.54 -12.52
C LEU A 126 -6.33 -11.24 -13.88
N PRO A 127 -6.43 -12.58 -13.92
CA PRO A 127 -6.76 -13.33 -15.14
C PRO A 127 -8.24 -13.18 -15.57
N VAL A 128 -8.95 -12.21 -14.99
CA VAL A 128 -10.32 -11.79 -15.33
C VAL A 128 -10.35 -10.28 -15.54
N ASN A 129 -11.17 -9.83 -16.44
CA ASN A 129 -11.27 -8.42 -16.79
C ASN A 129 -12.72 -7.92 -16.75
N GLY A 130 -12.91 -6.61 -17.02
CA GLY A 130 -14.23 -6.00 -16.98
C GLY A 130 -15.24 -6.62 -17.96
N THR A 131 -14.81 -7.08 -19.12
CA THR A 131 -15.69 -7.74 -20.11
C THR A 131 -16.22 -9.07 -19.57
N ASP A 132 -15.36 -9.82 -18.86
CA ASP A 132 -15.77 -11.07 -18.23
C ASP A 132 -16.86 -10.84 -17.18
N LEU A 133 -16.67 -9.80 -16.34
CA LEU A 133 -17.63 -9.45 -15.30
C LEU A 133 -18.96 -8.94 -15.88
N ILE A 134 -18.92 -8.12 -16.92
CA ILE A 134 -20.12 -7.66 -17.63
C ILE A 134 -20.87 -8.86 -18.23
N SER A 135 -20.15 -9.83 -18.79
CA SER A 135 -20.76 -11.07 -19.33
C SER A 135 -21.40 -11.93 -18.25
N LEU A 136 -20.96 -11.80 -16.98
CA LEU A 136 -21.60 -12.42 -15.83
C LEU A 136 -22.82 -11.64 -15.30
N GLY A 137 -23.09 -10.42 -15.83
CA GLY A 137 -24.21 -9.58 -15.44
C GLY A 137 -23.85 -8.43 -14.49
N VAL A 138 -22.54 -8.16 -14.24
CA VAL A 138 -22.13 -6.96 -13.51
C VAL A 138 -22.47 -5.72 -14.33
N PRO A 139 -23.22 -4.73 -13.78
CA PRO A 139 -23.56 -3.52 -14.51
C PRO A 139 -22.30 -2.79 -15.00
N GLN A 140 -22.35 -2.34 -16.28
CA GLN A 140 -21.26 -1.55 -16.84
C GLN A 140 -21.06 -0.24 -16.07
N GLY A 141 -19.81 0.14 -15.86
CA GLY A 141 -19.44 1.38 -15.15
C GLY A 141 -18.65 1.12 -13.88
N PRO A 142 -18.78 1.97 -12.85
CA PRO A 142 -17.96 1.89 -11.62
C PRO A 142 -18.04 0.55 -10.89
N HIS A 143 -19.17 -0.16 -11.00
CA HIS A 143 -19.38 -1.46 -10.35
C HIS A 143 -18.36 -2.52 -10.80
N VAL A 144 -17.96 -2.49 -12.07
CA VAL A 144 -16.93 -3.40 -12.59
C VAL A 144 -15.61 -3.22 -11.83
N GLY A 145 -15.21 -1.97 -11.61
CA GLY A 145 -14.00 -1.66 -10.85
C GLY A 145 -14.09 -2.10 -9.38
N LEU A 146 -15.26 -1.94 -8.76
CA LEU A 146 -15.48 -2.42 -7.39
C LEU A 146 -15.34 -3.94 -7.30
N VAL A 147 -15.96 -4.69 -8.21
CA VAL A 147 -15.86 -6.16 -8.22
C VAL A 147 -14.42 -6.60 -8.50
N LEU A 148 -13.69 -5.97 -9.43
CA LEU A 148 -12.28 -6.29 -9.67
C LEU A 148 -11.43 -6.05 -8.41
N ASN A 149 -11.67 -4.95 -7.68
CA ASN A 149 -10.98 -4.69 -6.42
C ASN A 149 -11.30 -5.74 -5.34
N GLU A 150 -12.56 -6.16 -5.22
CA GLU A 150 -12.95 -7.21 -4.27
C GLU A 150 -12.30 -8.55 -4.61
N LEU A 151 -12.26 -8.91 -5.90
CA LEU A 151 -11.55 -10.11 -6.35
C LEU A 151 -10.05 -10.04 -6.06
N PHE A 152 -9.44 -8.87 -6.30
CA PHE A 152 -8.04 -8.65 -5.95
C PHE A 152 -7.80 -8.75 -4.44
N ASN A 153 -8.67 -8.16 -3.62
CA ASN A 153 -8.59 -8.25 -2.17
C ASN A 153 -8.65 -9.70 -1.68
N ALA A 154 -9.51 -10.52 -2.26
CA ALA A 154 -9.61 -11.94 -1.94
C ALA A 154 -8.31 -12.70 -2.30
N VAL A 155 -7.69 -12.38 -3.44
CA VAL A 155 -6.38 -12.94 -3.81
C VAL A 155 -5.29 -12.43 -2.86
N ALA A 156 -5.27 -11.13 -2.56
CA ALA A 156 -4.27 -10.51 -1.68
C ALA A 156 -4.35 -11.04 -0.26
N ASN A 157 -5.55 -11.43 0.19
CA ASN A 157 -5.77 -12.08 1.48
C ASN A 157 -5.56 -13.59 1.48
N GLU A 158 -5.23 -14.18 0.31
CA GLU A 158 -5.04 -15.64 0.13
C GLU A 158 -6.34 -16.44 0.38
N GLU A 159 -7.51 -15.80 0.17
CA GLU A 159 -8.84 -16.42 0.32
C GLU A 159 -9.26 -17.19 -0.93
N VAL A 160 -8.71 -16.82 -2.09
CA VAL A 160 -8.95 -17.45 -3.39
C VAL A 160 -7.67 -17.51 -4.21
N ALA A 161 -7.48 -18.60 -4.96
CA ALA A 161 -6.38 -18.72 -5.91
C ALA A 161 -6.58 -17.74 -7.09
N PRO A 162 -5.50 -17.15 -7.65
CA PRO A 162 -5.58 -16.22 -8.77
C PRO A 162 -5.84 -16.94 -10.11
N GLU A 163 -6.78 -17.87 -10.11
CA GLU A 163 -7.19 -18.65 -11.28
C GLU A 163 -8.52 -18.12 -11.83
N ARG A 164 -8.60 -18.02 -13.16
CA ARG A 164 -9.76 -17.45 -13.83
C ARG A 164 -11.09 -18.04 -13.37
N GLU A 165 -11.17 -19.36 -13.30
CA GLU A 165 -12.42 -20.06 -12.92
C GLU A 165 -12.83 -19.77 -11.47
N ALA A 166 -11.87 -19.80 -10.55
CA ALA A 166 -12.08 -19.50 -9.14
C ALA A 166 -12.58 -18.06 -8.94
N LEU A 167 -11.98 -17.10 -9.65
CA LEU A 167 -12.37 -15.70 -9.58
C LEU A 167 -13.76 -15.44 -10.18
N LEU A 168 -14.09 -16.06 -11.30
CA LEU A 168 -15.44 -15.95 -11.89
C LEU A 168 -16.50 -16.60 -10.99
N ALA A 169 -16.18 -17.71 -10.31
CA ALA A 169 -17.07 -18.32 -9.33
C ALA A 169 -17.30 -17.39 -8.12
N LEU A 170 -16.25 -16.73 -7.63
CA LEU A 170 -16.35 -15.75 -6.55
C LEU A 170 -17.17 -14.52 -6.97
N ALA A 171 -16.95 -14.00 -8.19
CA ALA A 171 -17.71 -12.87 -8.73
C ALA A 171 -19.22 -13.17 -8.79
N ARG A 172 -19.62 -14.38 -9.20
CA ARG A 172 -21.04 -14.80 -9.21
C ARG A 172 -21.66 -14.77 -7.80
N ARG A 173 -20.89 -15.13 -6.77
CA ARG A 173 -21.36 -15.09 -5.37
C ARG A 173 -21.62 -13.66 -4.90
N PHE A 174 -20.78 -12.71 -5.27
CA PHE A 174 -20.98 -11.29 -4.93
C PHE A 174 -22.26 -10.69 -5.54
N MET A 175 -22.71 -11.24 -6.68
CA MET A 175 -23.93 -10.76 -7.34
C MET A 175 -25.22 -11.36 -6.77
N GLN A 176 -25.12 -12.39 -5.93
CA GLN A 176 -26.27 -13.07 -5.31
C GLN A 176 -26.52 -12.59 -3.87
N SER A 177 -25.61 -11.77 -3.34
CA SER A 177 -25.68 -11.20 -1.98
C SER A 177 -26.27 -9.79 -2.02
#